data_cb1d630aaff0ccb1e3e317dae1b8d8b9
#
_entry.id   cb1d630aaff0ccb1e3e317dae1b8d8b9
#
_cell.length_a   1.000
_cell.length_b   1.000
_cell.length_c   1.000
_cell.angle_alpha   90.00
_cell.angle_beta   90.00
_cell.angle_gamma   90.00
#
_symmetry.space_group_name_H-M   'P 1'
#
loop_
_entity.id
_entity.type
_entity.pdbx_description
1 polymer ?
#
loop_
_entity_poly.entity_id
_entity_poly.type
_entity_poly.pdbx_seq_one_letter_code
_entity_poly.pdbx_strand_id
1 'polypeptide(L)'
;MQALQLRAAPRQVLSEKHEVLTEVLHDGVNLALWQRRLAPQVEDFVQVLLAQPLEVAESLQIEIGADEVLRMPPLLSAQADLHGHAAFVADVAWLVEAFACLLDARRVGLRLRSLAKPMCPRFHVDHVPLRLISTYSGAASE
;
A
#
# COMPACT_ATOMS: atom_id res chain seq x y z
N MET A 1 -9.02 26.94 35.96
CA MET A 1 -9.13 27.31 34.55
C MET A 1 -8.56 26.17 33.73
N GLN A 2 -9.40 25.42 33.09
CA GLN A 2 -8.92 24.38 32.18
C GLN A 2 -8.31 25.05 30.97
N ALA A 3 -7.02 24.89 30.82
CA ALA A 3 -6.40 25.19 29.55
C ALA A 3 -7.15 24.37 28.51
N LEU A 4 -7.80 25.02 27.58
CA LEU A 4 -8.29 24.41 26.39
C LEU A 4 -7.10 23.69 25.75
N GLN A 5 -7.02 22.39 25.95
CA GLN A 5 -6.14 21.57 25.12
C GLN A 5 -6.74 21.65 23.73
N LEU A 6 -6.23 22.57 22.97
CA LEU A 6 -6.38 22.53 21.53
C LEU A 6 -5.76 21.21 21.09
N ARG A 7 -6.59 20.20 20.88
CA ARG A 7 -6.14 19.05 20.13
C ARG A 7 -5.64 19.60 18.81
N ALA A 8 -4.35 19.47 18.58
CA ALA A 8 -3.80 19.80 17.28
C ALA A 8 -4.67 19.11 16.23
N ALA A 9 -5.14 19.85 15.24
CA ALA A 9 -5.87 19.27 14.12
C ALA A 9 -5.04 18.11 13.54
N PRO A 10 -5.68 16.99 13.12
CA PRO A 10 -4.94 15.90 12.50
C PRO A 10 -4.08 16.42 11.37
N ARG A 11 -2.80 16.05 11.39
CA ARG A 11 -1.81 16.50 10.42
C ARG A 11 -1.64 15.48 9.32
N GLN A 12 -1.56 15.98 8.09
CA GLN A 12 -1.12 15.21 6.94
C GLN A 12 0.33 15.59 6.62
N VAL A 13 1.16 14.60 6.36
CA VAL A 13 2.54 14.80 5.95
C VAL A 13 2.77 14.23 4.56
N LEU A 14 3.58 14.91 3.78
CA LEU A 14 3.77 14.62 2.37
C LEU A 14 5.26 14.74 2.05
N SER A 15 5.83 13.77 1.35
CA SER A 15 7.23 13.83 0.91
C SER A 15 7.47 12.92 -0.27
N GLU A 16 8.49 13.24 -1.05
CA GLU A 16 8.99 12.36 -2.10
C GLU A 16 9.90 11.25 -1.55
N LYS A 17 10.27 11.33 -0.28
CA LYS A 17 11.12 10.34 0.39
C LYS A 17 10.26 9.34 1.13
N HIS A 18 10.61 8.05 1.01
CA HIS A 18 9.85 6.97 1.65
C HIS A 18 9.84 7.06 3.18
N GLU A 19 10.82 7.70 3.77
CA GLU A 19 10.91 7.87 5.23
C GLU A 19 9.70 8.62 5.80
N VAL A 20 8.97 9.36 4.97
CA VAL A 20 7.75 10.05 5.41
C VAL A 20 6.70 9.07 5.98
N LEU A 21 6.72 7.83 5.56
CA LEU A 21 5.76 6.82 6.04
C LEU A 21 5.89 6.59 7.54
N THR A 22 7.07 6.79 8.11
CA THR A 22 7.28 6.65 9.56
C THR A 22 6.57 7.74 10.36
N GLU A 23 6.28 8.86 9.74
CA GLU A 23 5.61 9.98 10.40
C GLU A 23 4.19 9.63 10.85
N VAL A 24 3.57 8.63 10.23
CA VAL A 24 2.23 8.19 10.61
C VAL A 24 2.18 7.66 12.05
N LEU A 25 3.32 7.28 12.61
CA LEU A 25 3.42 6.82 13.99
C LEU A 25 3.48 7.97 15.01
N HIS A 26 3.69 9.20 14.54
CA HIS A 26 3.74 10.36 15.42
C HIS A 26 2.34 10.80 15.83
N ASP A 27 2.22 11.25 17.06
CA ASP A 27 0.96 11.76 17.59
C ASP A 27 0.44 12.92 16.73
N GLY A 28 -0.84 12.88 16.43
CA GLY A 28 -1.50 13.91 15.65
C GLY A 28 -1.36 13.75 14.14
N VAL A 29 -0.55 12.80 13.64
CA VAL A 29 -0.46 12.50 12.22
C VAL A 29 -1.46 11.41 11.89
N ASN A 30 -2.44 11.72 11.04
CA ASN A 30 -3.44 10.75 10.61
C ASN A 30 -3.21 10.21 9.20
N LEU A 31 -2.32 10.85 8.45
CA LEU A 31 -2.02 10.46 7.08
C LEU A 31 -0.58 10.83 6.74
N ALA A 32 0.19 9.88 6.24
CA ALA A 32 1.49 10.11 5.66
C ALA A 32 1.45 9.68 4.19
N LEU A 33 1.82 10.59 3.30
CA LEU A 33 1.80 10.35 1.86
C LEU A 33 3.21 10.34 1.31
N TRP A 34 3.59 9.23 0.71
CA TRP A 34 4.82 9.12 -0.03
C TRP A 34 4.53 9.31 -1.52
N GLN A 35 4.97 10.44 -2.05
CA GLN A 35 4.87 10.74 -3.48
C GLN A 35 5.99 10.04 -4.21
N ARG A 36 5.73 8.85 -4.70
CA ARG A 36 6.74 8.05 -5.38
C ARG A 36 6.45 7.94 -6.87
N ARG A 37 7.50 7.70 -7.62
CA ARG A 37 7.40 7.35 -9.03
C ARG A 37 7.66 5.86 -9.19
N LEU A 38 6.81 5.20 -9.96
CA LEU A 38 7.00 3.80 -10.29
C LEU A 38 8.16 3.63 -11.27
N ALA A 39 8.92 2.55 -11.14
CA ALA A 39 9.89 2.18 -12.15
C ALA A 39 9.16 1.93 -13.49
N PRO A 40 9.78 2.27 -14.63
CA PRO A 40 9.14 2.07 -15.94
C PRO A 40 8.65 0.66 -16.19
N GLN A 41 9.39 -0.36 -15.72
CA GLN A 41 9.00 -1.76 -15.85
C GLN A 41 7.71 -2.07 -15.10
N VAL A 42 7.52 -1.47 -13.93
CA VAL A 42 6.30 -1.63 -13.14
C VAL A 42 5.13 -0.94 -13.83
N GLU A 43 5.34 0.27 -14.33
CA GLU A 43 4.31 0.99 -15.09
C GLU A 43 3.86 0.20 -16.33
N ASP A 44 4.82 -0.32 -17.09
CA ASP A 44 4.54 -1.13 -18.29
C ASP A 44 3.73 -2.37 -17.94
N PHE A 45 4.11 -3.08 -16.90
CA PHE A 45 3.38 -4.26 -16.44
C PHE A 45 1.94 -3.91 -16.07
N VAL A 46 1.74 -2.84 -15.33
CA VAL A 46 0.41 -2.41 -14.89
C VAL A 46 -0.48 -2.05 -16.10
N GLN A 47 0.08 -1.37 -17.10
CA GLN A 47 -0.67 -1.03 -18.31
C GLN A 47 -1.10 -2.28 -19.09
N VAL A 48 -0.22 -3.24 -19.25
CA VAL A 48 -0.54 -4.51 -19.92
C VAL A 48 -1.58 -5.28 -19.12
N LEU A 49 -1.43 -5.31 -17.79
CA LEU A 49 -2.37 -6.00 -16.90
C LEU A 49 -3.78 -5.42 -17.02
N LEU A 50 -3.89 -4.10 -17.00
CA LEU A 50 -5.18 -3.41 -17.06
C LEU A 50 -5.82 -3.48 -18.45
N ALA A 51 -5.04 -3.72 -19.49
CA ALA A 51 -5.55 -3.91 -20.84
C ALA A 51 -6.20 -5.28 -21.03
N GLN A 52 -5.98 -6.22 -20.11
CA GLN A 52 -6.60 -7.52 -20.17
C GLN A 52 -8.06 -7.46 -19.72
N PRO A 53 -8.94 -8.30 -20.28
CA PRO A 53 -10.39 -8.26 -19.96
C PRO A 53 -10.73 -8.86 -18.59
N LEU A 54 -9.74 -9.17 -17.78
CA LEU A 54 -9.92 -9.82 -16.49
C LEU A 54 -9.84 -8.80 -15.35
N GLU A 55 -10.75 -8.92 -14.39
CA GLU A 55 -10.67 -8.20 -13.13
C GLU A 55 -9.60 -8.82 -12.25
N VAL A 56 -8.75 -7.98 -11.68
CA VAL A 56 -7.78 -8.42 -10.69
C VAL A 56 -8.42 -8.33 -9.31
N ALA A 57 -8.43 -9.46 -8.61
CA ALA A 57 -8.95 -9.54 -7.25
C ALA A 57 -8.21 -10.65 -6.50
N GLU A 58 -7.11 -10.29 -5.86
CA GLU A 58 -6.36 -11.22 -5.03
C GLU A 58 -6.31 -10.74 -3.59
N SER A 59 -6.46 -11.66 -2.66
CA SER A 59 -6.31 -11.41 -1.23
C SER A 59 -5.38 -12.47 -0.67
N LEU A 60 -4.30 -12.00 -0.06
CA LEU A 60 -3.27 -12.87 0.47
C LEU A 60 -3.00 -12.52 1.92
N GLN A 61 -2.65 -13.52 2.71
CA GLN A 61 -2.13 -13.31 4.04
C GLN A 61 -0.64 -13.68 4.02
N ILE A 62 0.19 -12.73 4.41
CA ILE A 62 1.63 -12.88 4.36
C ILE A 62 2.16 -12.97 5.78
N GLU A 63 2.89 -14.03 6.07
CA GLU A 63 3.50 -14.23 7.37
C GLU A 63 4.99 -13.97 7.30
N ILE A 64 5.51 -13.31 8.33
CA ILE A 64 6.93 -13.08 8.48
C ILE A 64 7.42 -14.09 9.51
N GLY A 65 8.35 -14.94 9.08
CA GLY A 65 8.89 -15.99 9.92
C GLY A 65 9.71 -15.47 11.10
N ALA A 66 10.06 -16.38 12.00
CA ALA A 66 10.89 -16.06 13.17
C ALA A 66 12.29 -15.55 12.78
N ASP A 67 12.74 -15.83 11.55
CA ASP A 67 13.98 -15.34 10.97
C ASP A 67 13.85 -13.92 10.41
N GLU A 68 12.69 -13.30 10.56
CA GLU A 68 12.35 -11.97 10.02
C GLU A 68 12.43 -11.88 8.49
N VAL A 69 12.43 -13.00 7.81
CA VAL A 69 12.46 -13.05 6.35
C VAL A 69 11.04 -13.08 5.79
N LEU A 70 10.77 -12.12 4.93
CA LEU A 70 9.51 -12.07 4.19
C LEU A 70 9.57 -13.07 3.03
N ARG A 71 8.57 -13.96 2.99
CA ARG A 71 8.40 -14.88 1.88
C ARG A 71 7.08 -14.57 1.20
N MET A 72 7.17 -13.91 0.04
CA MET A 72 5.98 -13.58 -0.73
C MET A 72 5.36 -14.83 -1.33
N PRO A 73 4.06 -15.07 -1.08
CA PRO A 73 3.34 -16.08 -1.84
C PRO A 73 3.25 -15.69 -3.32
N PRO A 74 2.93 -16.63 -4.22
CA PRO A 74 2.73 -16.29 -5.63
C PRO A 74 1.66 -15.20 -5.78
N LEU A 75 1.99 -14.16 -6.54
CA LEU A 75 1.12 -13.03 -6.81
C LEU A 75 0.93 -12.92 -8.32
N LEU A 76 -0.32 -12.81 -8.77
CA LEU A 76 -0.65 -12.70 -10.19
C LEU A 76 0.02 -13.81 -11.03
N SER A 77 -0.11 -15.05 -10.56
CA SER A 77 0.57 -16.20 -11.20
C SER A 77 0.16 -16.39 -12.65
N ALA A 78 -1.09 -16.09 -13.00
CA ALA A 78 -1.58 -16.19 -14.37
C ALA A 78 -0.90 -15.20 -15.33
N GLN A 79 -0.32 -14.13 -14.78
CA GLN A 79 0.36 -13.08 -15.53
C GLN A 79 1.89 -13.14 -15.38
N ALA A 80 2.42 -14.24 -14.86
CA ALA A 80 3.86 -14.37 -14.59
C ALA A 80 4.73 -14.24 -15.84
N ASP A 81 4.19 -14.55 -17.01
CA ASP A 81 4.90 -14.45 -18.28
C ASP A 81 4.95 -13.03 -18.86
N LEU A 82 4.18 -12.12 -18.30
CA LEU A 82 4.17 -10.74 -18.77
C LEU A 82 5.42 -9.99 -18.36
N HIS A 83 5.89 -9.12 -19.24
CA HIS A 83 7.04 -8.28 -18.96
C HIS A 83 6.78 -7.41 -17.73
N GLY A 84 7.74 -7.34 -16.85
CA GLY A 84 7.66 -6.51 -15.64
C GLY A 84 6.97 -7.17 -14.46
N HIS A 85 6.45 -8.40 -14.59
CA HIS A 85 5.81 -9.10 -13.48
C HIS A 85 6.75 -9.20 -12.26
N ALA A 86 8.00 -9.62 -12.46
CA ALA A 86 8.96 -9.75 -11.37
C ALA A 86 9.24 -8.40 -10.70
N ALA A 87 9.34 -7.33 -11.50
CA ALA A 87 9.53 -5.99 -10.97
C ALA A 87 8.33 -5.52 -10.15
N PHE A 88 7.12 -5.82 -10.60
CA PHE A 88 5.89 -5.50 -9.87
C PHE A 88 5.83 -6.26 -8.55
N VAL A 89 6.08 -7.56 -8.57
CA VAL A 89 6.09 -8.39 -7.35
C VAL A 89 7.13 -7.88 -6.35
N ALA A 90 8.31 -7.50 -6.84
CA ALA A 90 9.35 -6.94 -5.98
C ALA A 90 8.92 -5.61 -5.34
N ASP A 91 8.21 -4.77 -6.09
CA ASP A 91 7.68 -3.51 -5.56
C ASP A 91 6.65 -3.75 -4.46
N VAL A 92 5.71 -4.66 -4.69
CA VAL A 92 4.71 -5.04 -3.68
C VAL A 92 5.39 -5.62 -2.44
N ALA A 93 6.37 -6.51 -2.64
CA ALA A 93 7.11 -7.11 -1.53
C ALA A 93 7.82 -6.06 -0.69
N TRP A 94 8.42 -5.06 -1.34
CA TRP A 94 9.07 -3.96 -0.63
C TRP A 94 8.07 -3.18 0.26
N LEU A 95 6.89 -2.89 -0.28
CA LEU A 95 5.85 -2.19 0.47
C LEU A 95 5.34 -3.02 1.65
N VAL A 96 5.14 -4.32 1.45
CA VAL A 96 4.70 -5.22 2.51
C VAL A 96 5.75 -5.30 3.62
N GLU A 97 7.01 -5.43 3.24
CA GLU A 97 8.12 -5.49 4.20
C GLU A 97 8.24 -4.19 4.99
N ALA A 98 8.16 -3.05 4.30
CA ALA A 98 8.21 -1.74 4.96
C ALA A 98 7.05 -1.56 5.93
N PHE A 99 5.85 -1.96 5.54
CA PHE A 99 4.66 -1.87 6.39
C PHE A 99 4.76 -2.78 7.62
N ALA A 100 5.22 -4.01 7.42
CA ALA A 100 5.41 -4.95 8.52
C ALA A 100 6.47 -4.44 9.50
N CYS A 101 7.56 -3.91 8.98
CA CYS A 101 8.63 -3.33 9.80
C CYS A 101 8.13 -2.13 10.61
N LEU A 102 7.36 -1.26 9.98
CA LEU A 102 6.79 -0.07 10.61
C LEU A 102 5.91 -0.42 11.81
N LEU A 103 5.14 -1.49 11.70
CA LEU A 103 4.20 -1.92 12.74
C LEU A 103 4.72 -3.03 13.63
N ASP A 104 5.94 -3.51 13.38
CA ASP A 104 6.46 -4.73 14.02
C ASP A 104 5.46 -5.88 13.90
N ALA A 105 4.86 -6.01 12.71
CA ALA A 105 3.83 -6.99 12.44
C ALA A 105 4.44 -8.31 11.97
N ARG A 106 3.86 -9.41 12.42
CA ARG A 106 4.22 -10.77 11.98
C ARG A 106 3.32 -11.28 10.88
N ARG A 107 2.23 -10.56 10.61
CA ARG A 107 1.21 -10.97 9.65
C ARG A 107 0.66 -9.72 8.97
N VAL A 108 0.60 -9.75 7.64
CA VAL A 108 0.11 -8.64 6.83
C VAL A 108 -0.94 -9.17 5.87
N GLY A 109 -2.10 -8.52 5.82
CA GLY A 109 -3.11 -8.79 4.80
C GLY A 109 -2.84 -7.93 3.57
N LEU A 110 -2.73 -8.56 2.42
CA LEU A 110 -2.55 -7.88 1.14
C LEU A 110 -3.80 -8.06 0.29
N ARG A 111 -4.30 -6.96 -0.23
CA ARG A 111 -5.38 -6.97 -1.22
C ARG A 111 -4.94 -6.27 -2.47
N LEU A 112 -5.12 -6.94 -3.60
CA LEU A 112 -4.83 -6.40 -4.91
C LEU A 112 -6.11 -6.36 -5.72
N ARG A 113 -6.46 -5.19 -6.23
CA ARG A 113 -7.73 -4.97 -6.93
C ARG A 113 -7.53 -4.09 -8.15
N SER A 114 -8.17 -4.47 -9.25
CA SER A 114 -8.46 -3.54 -10.33
C SER A 114 -9.91 -3.09 -10.19
N LEU A 115 -10.12 -1.78 -10.27
CA LEU A 115 -11.44 -1.20 -10.06
C LEU A 115 -11.89 -0.50 -11.32
N ALA A 116 -13.06 -0.91 -11.84
CA ALA A 116 -13.69 -0.26 -12.98
C ALA A 116 -14.37 1.06 -12.58
N LYS A 117 -14.66 1.21 -11.29
CA LYS A 117 -15.28 2.41 -10.72
C LYS A 117 -14.63 2.73 -9.38
N PRO A 118 -14.55 4.00 -9.00
CA PRO A 118 -14.05 4.33 -7.67
C PRO A 118 -14.90 3.64 -6.61
N MET A 119 -14.21 2.99 -5.67
CA MET A 119 -14.89 2.41 -4.53
C MET A 119 -15.43 3.53 -3.65
N CYS A 120 -16.67 3.38 -3.27
CA CYS A 120 -17.36 4.08 -2.21
C CYS A 120 -16.93 5.53 -1.97
N PRO A 121 -17.78 6.52 -2.30
CA PRO A 121 -17.44 7.94 -2.07
C PRO A 121 -17.41 8.34 -0.60
N ARG A 122 -17.64 7.42 0.33
CA ARG A 122 -17.62 7.70 1.76
C ARG A 122 -16.41 7.08 2.42
N PHE A 123 -15.72 7.87 3.24
CA PHE A 123 -14.71 7.34 4.11
C PHE A 123 -15.33 6.38 5.12
N HIS A 124 -14.86 5.15 5.12
CA HIS A 124 -15.18 4.19 6.17
C HIS A 124 -14.08 4.22 7.19
N VAL A 125 -14.44 4.34 8.47
CA VAL A 125 -13.51 4.10 9.54
C VAL A 125 -13.36 2.59 9.67
N ASP A 126 -12.25 2.07 9.18
CA ASP A 126 -11.93 0.65 9.34
C ASP A 126 -11.43 0.39 10.76
N HIS A 127 -11.75 -0.79 11.28
CA HIS A 127 -11.30 -1.21 12.59
C HIS A 127 -9.84 -1.65 12.63
N VAL A 128 -9.12 -1.57 11.52
CA VAL A 128 -7.68 -1.84 11.47
C VAL A 128 -6.90 -0.62 11.95
N PRO A 129 -5.85 -0.81 12.77
CA PRO A 129 -5.11 0.31 13.34
C PRO A 129 -4.35 1.13 12.30
N LEU A 130 -3.94 0.51 11.20
CA LEU A 130 -3.19 1.20 10.15
C LEU A 130 -3.36 0.48 8.81
N ARG A 131 -3.40 1.29 7.75
CA ARG A 131 -3.55 0.79 6.38
C ARG A 131 -2.56 1.48 5.46
N LEU A 132 -1.88 0.71 4.63
CA LEU A 132 -1.06 1.23 3.54
C LEU A 132 -1.80 1.01 2.22
N ILE A 133 -1.96 2.06 1.44
CA ILE A 133 -2.61 2.00 0.13
C ILE A 133 -1.64 2.54 -0.91
N SER A 134 -1.43 1.77 -1.96
CA SER A 134 -0.66 2.21 -3.13
C SER A 134 -1.53 2.09 -4.37
N THR A 135 -1.58 3.15 -5.16
CA THR A 135 -2.29 3.17 -6.44
C THR A 135 -1.27 3.09 -7.55
N TYR A 136 -1.35 2.03 -8.36
CA TYR A 136 -0.41 1.79 -9.45
C TYR A 136 -0.85 2.44 -10.77
N SER A 137 -2.13 2.73 -10.93
CA SER A 137 -2.66 3.41 -12.09
C SER A 137 -4.00 4.06 -11.75
N GLY A 138 -4.28 5.20 -12.34
CA GLY A 138 -5.51 5.94 -12.11
C GLY A 138 -5.36 6.98 -11.01
N ALA A 139 -6.49 7.61 -10.66
CA ALA A 139 -6.53 8.61 -9.61
C ALA A 139 -6.43 7.95 -8.23
N ALA A 140 -5.53 8.46 -7.41
CA ALA A 140 -5.49 8.05 -6.01
C ALA A 140 -6.74 8.52 -5.27
N SER A 141 -7.08 7.82 -4.20
CA SER A 141 -8.16 8.27 -3.32
C SER A 141 -7.79 9.62 -2.71
N GLU A 142 -8.61 10.58 -2.97
CA GLU A 142 -8.50 11.89 -2.34
C GLU A 142 -9.17 11.91 -0.97
#